data_aef88eae12fd3157771607f650faf8a3
#
_entry.id   aef88eae12fd3157771607f650faf8a3
#
_cell.length_a   1.000
_cell.length_b   1.000
_cell.length_c   1.000
_cell.angle_alpha   90.00
_cell.angle_beta   90.00
_cell.angle_gamma   90.00
#
_symmetry.space_group_name_H-M   'P 1'
#
loop_
_entity.id
_entity.type
_entity.pdbx_description
1 polymer ?
#
loop_
_entity_poly.entity_id
_entity_poly.type
_entity_poly.pdbx_seq_one_letter_code
_entity_poly.pdbx_strand_id
1 'polypeptide(L)'
;MPTVAPLDLDGHVLAVEFLGDVPFFANASGTFHRLEGSDKVIEAHQGMLTAIRDPYSESLISGGEDGKVLRIDANGDVSEIASAPRKWISQVAAGPQGAIAYSYGKSTLVRLADGTTKDFAEERTVEGIAFAPKGLRIAAARYNGVSLHWVGMSAKPVDLEWKGAHTGVTFSPDGNFLVTSMQENALHGWKLDVKSGTEARHMRMTGYPAKVKSLSWSAKGKWLASSGAPAAIVWPFQGKDGPMGKAPLELGTRANIMATAVKFHPAEDILAIGFIDGMILAVRLADSKEALLRRPGKGAITSMSWSKNGKLLAFASEAGDCGVVDIAAD
;
A
#
# COMPACT_ATOMS: atom_id res chain seq x y z
N MET A 1 -11.97 20.39 16.42
CA MET A 1 -11.73 19.10 15.75
C MET A 1 -11.83 19.35 14.27
N PRO A 2 -11.00 18.69 13.45
CA PRO A 2 -11.12 18.76 12.01
C PRO A 2 -12.54 18.38 11.57
N THR A 3 -13.03 19.02 10.50
CA THR A 3 -14.33 18.70 9.92
C THR A 3 -14.26 17.38 9.19
N VAL A 4 -15.20 16.48 9.45
CA VAL A 4 -15.33 15.21 8.74
C VAL A 4 -16.53 15.27 7.82
N ALA A 5 -16.31 15.03 6.51
CA ALA A 5 -17.39 14.78 5.56
C ALA A 5 -17.64 13.25 5.52
N PRO A 6 -18.70 12.73 6.16
CA PRO A 6 -18.97 11.30 6.25
C PRO A 6 -19.50 10.77 4.93
N LEU A 7 -19.17 9.51 4.65
CA LEU A 7 -19.69 8.70 3.55
C LEU A 7 -19.98 7.30 4.09
N ASP A 8 -21.21 6.85 4.01
CA ASP A 8 -21.63 5.51 4.45
C ASP A 8 -21.84 4.65 3.20
N LEU A 9 -20.98 3.66 3.01
CA LEU A 9 -21.00 2.74 1.88
C LEU A 9 -21.36 1.35 2.38
N ASP A 10 -22.06 0.59 1.55
CA ASP A 10 -22.36 -0.80 1.88
C ASP A 10 -21.10 -1.69 1.71
N GLY A 11 -20.75 -2.44 2.76
CA GLY A 11 -19.75 -3.49 2.70
C GLY A 11 -18.31 -3.00 2.92
N HIS A 12 -17.38 -3.86 2.54
CA HIS A 12 -15.96 -3.68 2.81
C HIS A 12 -15.28 -2.77 1.78
N VAL A 13 -14.70 -1.68 2.25
CA VAL A 13 -13.94 -0.76 1.41
C VAL A 13 -12.44 -1.11 1.51
N LEU A 14 -11.87 -1.56 0.39
CA LEU A 14 -10.50 -2.07 0.30
C LEU A 14 -9.44 -0.97 0.34
N ALA A 15 -9.71 0.11 -0.39
CA ALA A 15 -8.76 1.19 -0.58
C ALA A 15 -9.47 2.53 -0.75
N VAL A 16 -8.78 3.60 -0.36
CA VAL A 16 -9.14 4.96 -0.73
C VAL A 16 -7.90 5.67 -1.27
N GLU A 17 -8.04 6.36 -2.40
CA GLU A 17 -6.95 7.11 -3.01
C GLU A 17 -7.47 8.42 -3.61
N PHE A 18 -6.63 9.45 -3.61
CA PHE A 18 -6.93 10.72 -4.28
C PHE A 18 -6.43 10.73 -5.71
N LEU A 19 -7.28 11.20 -6.65
CA LEU A 19 -6.85 11.68 -7.95
C LEU A 19 -7.08 13.20 -7.98
N GLY A 20 -5.99 13.97 -8.06
CA GLY A 20 -6.05 15.38 -7.72
C GLY A 20 -6.51 15.59 -6.27
N ASP A 21 -7.58 16.34 -6.08
CA ASP A 21 -8.22 16.57 -4.78
C ASP A 21 -9.52 15.75 -4.60
N VAL A 22 -9.83 14.84 -5.52
CA VAL A 22 -11.05 14.01 -5.48
C VAL A 22 -10.72 12.63 -4.94
N PRO A 23 -11.32 12.19 -3.82
CA PRO A 23 -11.14 10.86 -3.28
C PRO A 23 -12.01 9.84 -4.02
N PHE A 24 -11.43 8.67 -4.26
CA PHE A 24 -12.07 7.49 -4.80
C PHE A 24 -12.00 6.37 -3.78
N PHE A 25 -13.13 5.76 -3.46
CA PHE A 25 -13.25 4.64 -2.53
C PHE A 25 -13.50 3.37 -3.32
N ALA A 26 -12.62 2.37 -3.18
CA ALA A 26 -12.70 1.09 -3.86
C ALA A 26 -13.42 0.08 -2.97
N ASN A 27 -14.62 -0.35 -3.36
CA ASN A 27 -15.44 -1.30 -2.62
C ASN A 27 -15.19 -2.74 -3.11
N ALA A 28 -15.13 -3.69 -2.20
CA ALA A 28 -14.96 -5.11 -2.52
C ALA A 28 -16.06 -5.69 -3.42
N SER A 29 -17.25 -5.08 -3.46
CA SER A 29 -18.31 -5.44 -4.40
C SER A 29 -17.94 -5.28 -5.87
N GLY A 30 -16.92 -4.43 -6.17
CA GLY A 30 -16.46 -4.17 -7.52
C GLY A 30 -16.69 -2.74 -8.01
N THR A 31 -17.18 -1.85 -7.14
CA THR A 31 -17.47 -0.46 -7.48
C THR A 31 -16.38 0.49 -6.97
N PHE A 32 -16.21 1.62 -7.66
CA PHE A 32 -15.59 2.80 -7.09
C PHE A 32 -16.64 3.86 -6.79
N HIS A 33 -16.44 4.57 -5.70
CA HIS A 33 -17.23 5.74 -5.30
C HIS A 33 -16.33 6.98 -5.41
N ARG A 34 -16.65 7.85 -6.36
CA ARG A 34 -15.97 9.12 -6.59
C ARG A 34 -16.73 10.22 -5.88
N LEU A 35 -16.11 10.83 -4.87
CA LEU A 35 -16.75 11.85 -4.04
C LEU A 35 -16.31 13.25 -4.46
N GLU A 36 -17.13 13.94 -5.28
CA GLU A 36 -16.94 15.33 -5.67
C GLU A 36 -18.27 16.06 -5.59
N GLY A 37 -18.51 16.68 -4.43
CA GLY A 37 -19.81 17.28 -4.10
C GLY A 37 -20.92 16.27 -3.83
N SER A 38 -21.01 15.22 -4.64
CA SER A 38 -21.90 14.05 -4.45
C SER A 38 -21.15 12.76 -4.74
N ASP A 39 -21.68 11.63 -4.25
CA ASP A 39 -21.17 10.31 -4.57
C ASP A 39 -21.57 9.92 -6.00
N LYS A 40 -20.57 9.57 -6.83
CA LYS A 40 -20.75 8.98 -8.16
C LYS A 40 -20.24 7.55 -8.13
N VAL A 41 -21.13 6.58 -8.32
CA VAL A 41 -20.79 5.17 -8.40
C VAL A 41 -20.26 4.83 -9.79
N ILE A 42 -19.17 4.09 -9.84
CA ILE A 42 -18.49 3.62 -11.05
C ILE A 42 -18.40 2.11 -10.98
N GLU A 43 -19.13 1.42 -11.86
CA GLU A 43 -19.07 -0.03 -11.99
C GLU A 43 -17.75 -0.44 -12.66
N ALA A 44 -16.97 -1.30 -12.01
CA ALA A 44 -15.65 -1.72 -12.48
C ALA A 44 -15.54 -3.25 -12.59
N HIS A 45 -15.74 -3.98 -11.51
CA HIS A 45 -15.51 -5.42 -11.42
C HIS A 45 -16.74 -6.19 -10.93
N GLN A 46 -16.71 -7.50 -11.12
CA GLN A 46 -17.59 -8.46 -10.41
C GLN A 46 -16.80 -9.03 -9.21
N GLY A 47 -16.65 -8.21 -8.15
CA GLY A 47 -15.76 -8.48 -7.03
C GLY A 47 -14.35 -7.91 -7.24
N MET A 48 -14.01 -6.91 -6.43
CA MET A 48 -12.68 -6.27 -6.46
C MET A 48 -11.78 -6.88 -5.39
N LEU A 49 -10.53 -7.17 -5.74
CA LEU A 49 -9.53 -7.74 -4.83
C LEU A 49 -8.46 -6.71 -4.42
N THR A 50 -8.17 -5.77 -5.30
CA THR A 50 -7.10 -4.79 -5.08
C THR A 50 -7.33 -3.52 -5.90
N ALA A 51 -6.96 -2.38 -5.33
CA ALA A 51 -6.93 -1.09 -6.02
C ALA A 51 -5.78 -0.24 -5.47
N ILE A 52 -5.08 0.44 -6.35
CA ILE A 52 -3.97 1.33 -6.02
C ILE A 52 -4.02 2.61 -6.86
N ARG A 53 -3.39 3.67 -6.38
CA ARG A 53 -3.08 4.83 -7.21
C ARG A 53 -1.86 4.54 -8.09
N ASP A 54 -1.92 4.93 -9.36
CA ASP A 54 -0.75 4.99 -10.23
C ASP A 54 0.05 6.27 -9.92
N PRO A 55 1.26 6.19 -9.35
CA PRO A 55 2.04 7.38 -8.99
C PRO A 55 2.61 8.12 -10.20
N TYR A 56 2.50 7.54 -11.41
CA TYR A 56 3.04 8.09 -12.66
C TYR A 56 1.94 8.70 -13.54
N SER A 57 0.67 8.52 -13.19
CA SER A 57 -0.47 9.09 -13.91
C SER A 57 -1.60 9.45 -12.94
N GLU A 58 -2.53 10.31 -13.36
CA GLU A 58 -3.75 10.62 -12.59
C GLU A 58 -4.80 9.53 -12.84
N SER A 59 -4.51 8.31 -12.38
CA SER A 59 -5.42 7.17 -12.50
C SER A 59 -5.26 6.18 -11.35
N LEU A 60 -6.28 5.33 -11.18
CA LEU A 60 -6.23 4.14 -10.33
C LEU A 60 -6.05 2.91 -11.21
N ILE A 61 -5.43 1.89 -10.64
CA ILE A 61 -5.33 0.55 -11.22
C ILE A 61 -5.99 -0.42 -10.26
N SER A 62 -6.84 -1.30 -10.79
CA SER A 62 -7.54 -2.31 -9.99
C SER A 62 -7.48 -3.70 -10.60
N GLY A 63 -7.66 -4.71 -9.76
CA GLY A 63 -7.76 -6.11 -10.13
C GLY A 63 -8.94 -6.77 -9.44
N GLY A 64 -9.62 -7.69 -10.15
CA GLY A 64 -10.83 -8.32 -9.66
C GLY A 64 -10.86 -9.85 -9.82
N GLU A 65 -11.90 -10.46 -9.25
CA GLU A 65 -12.22 -11.89 -9.37
C GLU A 65 -12.65 -12.27 -10.81
N ASP A 66 -13.11 -11.27 -11.57
CA ASP A 66 -13.47 -11.39 -12.99
C ASP A 66 -12.25 -11.56 -13.91
N GLY A 67 -11.05 -11.48 -13.36
CA GLY A 67 -9.79 -11.64 -14.09
C GLY A 67 -9.36 -10.41 -14.86
N LYS A 68 -9.97 -9.26 -14.64
CA LYS A 68 -9.63 -8.01 -15.31
C LYS A 68 -8.63 -7.19 -14.51
N VAL A 69 -7.79 -6.46 -15.23
CA VAL A 69 -7.00 -5.34 -14.74
C VAL A 69 -7.53 -4.09 -15.40
N LEU A 70 -8.03 -3.16 -14.59
CA LEU A 70 -8.69 -1.95 -15.08
C LEU A 70 -7.92 -0.70 -14.67
N ARG A 71 -8.04 0.34 -15.50
CA ARG A 71 -7.65 1.71 -15.19
C ARG A 71 -8.89 2.57 -15.06
N ILE A 72 -8.93 3.39 -14.03
CA ILE A 72 -9.96 4.38 -13.78
C ILE A 72 -9.28 5.75 -13.78
N ASP A 73 -9.70 6.64 -14.66
CA ASP A 73 -9.15 8.00 -14.72
C ASP A 73 -9.83 8.97 -13.74
N ALA A 74 -9.38 10.22 -13.71
CA ALA A 74 -9.91 11.24 -12.82
C ALA A 74 -11.38 11.61 -13.09
N ASN A 75 -11.90 11.35 -14.30
CA ASN A 75 -13.32 11.55 -14.65
C ASN A 75 -14.19 10.36 -14.21
N GLY A 76 -13.56 9.23 -13.90
CA GLY A 76 -14.20 7.96 -13.58
C GLY A 76 -14.43 7.09 -14.80
N ASP A 77 -13.76 7.36 -15.92
CA ASP A 77 -13.82 6.52 -17.11
C ASP A 77 -12.97 5.26 -16.90
N VAL A 78 -13.57 4.10 -17.22
CA VAL A 78 -12.98 2.78 -17.02
C VAL A 78 -12.43 2.24 -18.32
N SER A 79 -11.18 1.78 -18.31
CA SER A 79 -10.54 1.12 -19.45
C SER A 79 -9.85 -0.17 -19.04
N GLU A 80 -9.94 -1.21 -19.87
CA GLU A 80 -9.28 -2.49 -19.62
C GLU A 80 -7.81 -2.44 -20.04
N ILE A 81 -6.91 -2.77 -19.08
CA ILE A 81 -5.47 -2.90 -19.32
C ILE A 81 -5.14 -4.31 -19.76
N ALA A 82 -5.67 -5.31 -19.05
CA ALA A 82 -5.42 -6.71 -19.32
C ALA A 82 -6.60 -7.57 -18.84
N SER A 83 -6.69 -8.79 -19.41
CA SER A 83 -7.66 -9.79 -19.01
C SER A 83 -7.02 -11.17 -18.92
N ALA A 84 -7.31 -11.89 -17.83
CA ALA A 84 -6.93 -13.28 -17.59
C ALA A 84 -8.19 -14.07 -17.17
N PRO A 85 -9.05 -14.51 -18.09
CA PRO A 85 -10.33 -15.12 -17.77
C PRO A 85 -10.20 -16.31 -16.80
N ARG A 86 -11.09 -16.37 -15.81
CA ARG A 86 -11.12 -17.41 -14.76
C ARG A 86 -9.91 -17.37 -13.81
N LYS A 87 -9.17 -16.26 -13.76
CA LYS A 87 -8.10 -16.01 -12.80
C LYS A 87 -8.51 -14.84 -11.92
N TRP A 88 -8.17 -14.90 -10.66
CA TRP A 88 -8.33 -13.79 -9.72
C TRP A 88 -7.08 -12.93 -9.73
N ILE A 89 -7.23 -11.67 -10.09
CA ILE A 89 -6.13 -10.71 -10.07
C ILE A 89 -5.98 -10.20 -8.64
N SER A 90 -5.09 -10.83 -7.89
CA SER A 90 -4.93 -10.57 -6.45
C SER A 90 -4.02 -9.39 -6.13
N GLN A 91 -3.11 -9.03 -7.04
CA GLN A 91 -2.17 -7.93 -6.84
C GLN A 91 -2.01 -7.11 -8.12
N VAL A 92 -1.88 -5.80 -7.96
CA VAL A 92 -1.53 -4.88 -9.03
C VAL A 92 -0.43 -3.93 -8.56
N ALA A 93 0.40 -3.46 -9.48
CA ALA A 93 1.42 -2.45 -9.20
C ALA A 93 1.64 -1.57 -10.44
N ALA A 94 1.81 -0.27 -10.24
CA ALA A 94 2.21 0.67 -11.28
C ALA A 94 3.71 0.94 -11.19
N GLY A 95 4.37 0.92 -12.33
CA GLY A 95 5.81 1.08 -12.47
C GLY A 95 6.21 2.24 -13.37
N PRO A 96 7.50 2.55 -13.41
CA PRO A 96 8.01 3.60 -14.28
C PRO A 96 7.76 3.28 -15.77
N GLN A 97 7.77 4.32 -16.59
CA GLN A 97 7.59 4.21 -18.06
C GLN A 97 6.22 3.63 -18.47
N GLY A 98 5.19 3.78 -17.63
CA GLY A 98 3.84 3.28 -17.90
C GLY A 98 3.68 1.76 -17.76
N ALA A 99 4.63 1.08 -17.15
CA ALA A 99 4.53 -0.34 -16.89
C ALA A 99 3.50 -0.64 -15.80
N ILE A 100 2.63 -1.61 -16.05
CA ILE A 100 1.64 -2.11 -15.08
C ILE A 100 1.90 -3.60 -14.83
N ALA A 101 2.06 -3.96 -13.56
CA ALA A 101 2.16 -5.36 -13.17
C ALA A 101 0.90 -5.84 -12.48
N TYR A 102 0.62 -7.13 -12.65
CA TYR A 102 -0.47 -7.82 -11.98
C TYR A 102 -0.11 -9.28 -11.73
N SER A 103 -0.73 -9.90 -10.74
CA SER A 103 -0.45 -11.31 -10.44
C SER A 103 -1.73 -12.13 -10.25
N TYR A 104 -1.63 -13.40 -10.62
CA TYR A 104 -2.57 -14.44 -10.27
C TYR A 104 -1.82 -15.77 -10.05
N GLY A 105 -2.15 -16.46 -8.99
CA GLY A 105 -1.50 -17.73 -8.66
C GLY A 105 0.02 -17.58 -8.56
N LYS A 106 0.76 -18.24 -9.45
CA LYS A 106 2.22 -18.24 -9.49
C LYS A 106 2.82 -17.37 -10.59
N SER A 107 2.03 -16.53 -11.23
CA SER A 107 2.48 -15.66 -12.32
C SER A 107 2.51 -14.21 -11.88
N THR A 108 3.62 -13.53 -12.17
CA THR A 108 3.74 -12.08 -12.15
C THR A 108 3.86 -11.58 -13.58
N LEU A 109 2.85 -10.87 -14.05
CA LEU A 109 2.82 -10.34 -15.42
C LEU A 109 3.12 -8.85 -15.39
N VAL A 110 3.91 -8.39 -16.36
CA VAL A 110 4.22 -6.97 -16.55
C VAL A 110 3.85 -6.57 -17.98
N ARG A 111 2.85 -5.70 -18.08
CA ARG A 111 2.47 -5.05 -19.33
C ARG A 111 3.24 -3.74 -19.48
N LEU A 112 3.95 -3.60 -20.56
CA LEU A 112 4.70 -2.40 -20.94
C LEU A 112 3.79 -1.41 -21.68
N ALA A 113 4.25 -0.16 -21.81
CA ALA A 113 3.51 0.89 -22.50
C ALA A 113 3.26 0.61 -23.99
N ASP A 114 4.13 -0.16 -24.65
CA ASP A 114 3.97 -0.61 -26.03
C ASP A 114 2.96 -1.76 -26.22
N GLY A 115 2.35 -2.21 -25.13
CA GLY A 115 1.39 -3.31 -25.11
C GLY A 115 2.01 -4.69 -24.92
N THR A 116 3.33 -4.83 -24.96
CA THR A 116 4.02 -6.10 -24.71
C THR A 116 3.79 -6.55 -23.27
N THR A 117 3.51 -7.84 -23.08
CA THR A 117 3.37 -8.45 -21.74
C THR A 117 4.46 -9.49 -21.54
N LYS A 118 5.12 -9.42 -20.39
CA LYS A 118 6.11 -10.41 -19.93
C LYS A 118 5.52 -11.18 -18.75
N ASP A 119 5.69 -12.50 -18.75
CA ASP A 119 5.27 -13.40 -17.66
C ASP A 119 6.51 -13.91 -16.93
N PHE A 120 6.54 -13.71 -15.62
CA PHE A 120 7.54 -14.20 -14.70
C PHE A 120 6.89 -15.28 -13.83
N ALA A 121 7.21 -16.54 -14.15
CA ALA A 121 6.70 -17.68 -13.40
C ALA A 121 7.45 -17.84 -12.07
N GLU A 122 6.71 -17.97 -11.00
CA GLU A 122 7.21 -18.16 -9.64
C GLU A 122 7.04 -19.60 -9.18
N GLU A 123 7.88 -20.07 -8.27
CA GLU A 123 7.74 -21.40 -7.69
C GLU A 123 6.52 -21.54 -6.78
N ARG A 124 6.09 -20.45 -6.15
CA ARG A 124 4.99 -20.37 -5.18
C ARG A 124 4.03 -19.25 -5.55
N THR A 125 2.85 -19.28 -4.93
CA THR A 125 1.85 -18.21 -5.07
C THR A 125 2.46 -16.85 -4.73
N VAL A 126 2.15 -15.87 -5.56
CA VAL A 126 2.56 -14.48 -5.39
C VAL A 126 1.56 -13.77 -4.49
N GLU A 127 2.04 -13.27 -3.36
CA GLU A 127 1.21 -12.62 -2.33
C GLU A 127 1.42 -11.10 -2.28
N GLY A 128 2.41 -10.58 -3.01
CA GLY A 128 2.66 -9.16 -3.12
C GLY A 128 3.60 -8.84 -4.26
N ILE A 129 3.38 -7.71 -4.92
CA ILE A 129 4.26 -7.21 -5.98
C ILE A 129 4.55 -5.73 -5.80
N ALA A 130 5.76 -5.30 -6.15
CA ALA A 130 6.13 -3.89 -6.16
C ALA A 130 7.20 -3.60 -7.20
N PHE A 131 7.10 -2.46 -7.89
CA PHE A 131 8.20 -1.97 -8.70
C PHE A 131 9.24 -1.25 -7.87
N ALA A 132 10.50 -1.42 -8.22
CA ALA A 132 11.56 -0.56 -7.71
C ALA A 132 11.35 0.89 -8.19
N PRO A 133 11.67 1.90 -7.37
CA PRO A 133 11.46 3.31 -7.75
C PRO A 133 12.38 3.77 -8.89
N LYS A 134 13.44 3.02 -9.14
CA LYS A 134 14.41 3.30 -10.22
C LYS A 134 14.73 2.02 -10.99
N GLY A 135 14.80 2.16 -12.30
CA GLY A 135 14.96 1.03 -13.21
C GLY A 135 13.66 0.22 -13.32
N LEU A 136 13.56 -0.60 -14.34
CA LEU A 136 12.38 -1.43 -14.57
C LEU A 136 12.61 -2.80 -13.93
N ARG A 137 12.52 -2.86 -12.59
CA ARG A 137 12.61 -4.08 -11.78
C ARG A 137 11.33 -4.30 -11.00
N ILE A 138 10.88 -5.54 -10.91
CA ILE A 138 9.73 -5.93 -10.10
C ILE A 138 10.12 -6.95 -9.06
N ALA A 139 9.61 -6.77 -7.85
CA ALA A 139 9.69 -7.73 -6.74
C ALA A 139 8.39 -8.52 -6.66
N ALA A 140 8.48 -9.84 -6.52
CA ALA A 140 7.37 -10.74 -6.27
C ALA A 140 7.59 -11.45 -4.92
N ALA A 141 6.78 -11.10 -3.92
CA ALA A 141 6.81 -11.73 -2.59
C ALA A 141 6.04 -13.04 -2.63
N ARG A 142 6.64 -14.07 -2.07
CA ARG A 142 6.13 -15.44 -2.06
C ARG A 142 6.53 -16.18 -0.78
N TYR A 143 6.12 -17.43 -0.64
CA TYR A 143 6.64 -18.27 0.43
C TYR A 143 8.14 -18.48 0.26
N ASN A 144 8.89 -18.28 1.35
CA ASN A 144 10.35 -18.34 1.47
C ASN A 144 11.13 -17.21 0.77
N GLY A 145 10.52 -16.04 0.54
CA GLY A 145 11.28 -14.88 0.12
C GLY A 145 10.65 -14.04 -0.98
N VAL A 146 11.51 -13.36 -1.72
CA VAL A 146 11.14 -12.44 -2.81
C VAL A 146 12.01 -12.73 -4.02
N SER A 147 11.39 -12.85 -5.20
CA SER A 147 12.11 -12.85 -6.48
C SER A 147 12.17 -11.44 -7.04
N LEU A 148 13.35 -10.99 -7.45
CA LEU A 148 13.57 -9.72 -8.14
C LEU A 148 13.84 -9.97 -9.62
N HIS A 149 12.96 -9.48 -10.48
CA HIS A 149 13.08 -9.60 -11.94
C HIS A 149 13.47 -8.28 -12.59
N TRP A 150 14.40 -8.33 -13.54
CA TRP A 150 14.67 -7.25 -14.47
C TRP A 150 13.72 -7.36 -15.66
N VAL A 151 12.76 -6.44 -15.76
CA VAL A 151 11.72 -6.52 -16.82
C VAL A 151 12.30 -6.31 -18.22
N GLY A 152 13.31 -5.45 -18.35
CA GLY A 152 13.94 -5.13 -19.63
C GLY A 152 14.94 -6.18 -20.16
N MET A 153 15.28 -7.21 -19.38
CA MET A 153 16.36 -8.15 -19.71
C MET A 153 15.92 -9.60 -19.52
N SER A 154 16.49 -10.49 -20.35
CA SER A 154 16.36 -11.95 -20.16
C SER A 154 17.43 -12.43 -19.16
N ALA A 155 17.28 -12.02 -17.90
CA ALA A 155 18.16 -12.45 -16.81
C ALA A 155 17.40 -13.35 -15.83
N LYS A 156 18.13 -14.23 -15.16
CA LYS A 156 17.56 -14.99 -14.03
C LYS A 156 17.15 -14.00 -12.93
N PRO A 157 16.08 -14.32 -12.17
CA PRO A 157 15.72 -13.52 -11.01
C PRO A 157 16.85 -13.55 -9.96
N VAL A 158 16.90 -12.50 -9.15
CA VAL A 158 17.66 -12.52 -7.91
C VAL A 158 16.71 -12.93 -6.80
N ASP A 159 16.96 -14.08 -6.18
CA ASP A 159 16.18 -14.55 -5.06
C ASP A 159 16.73 -14.00 -3.74
N LEU A 160 15.88 -13.32 -3.00
CA LEU A 160 16.11 -12.83 -1.65
C LEU A 160 15.42 -13.80 -0.70
N GLU A 161 16.19 -14.77 -0.19
CA GLU A 161 15.64 -15.88 0.57
C GLU A 161 15.44 -15.54 2.05
N TRP A 162 14.28 -15.86 2.57
CA TRP A 162 13.98 -15.90 3.99
C TRP A 162 12.77 -16.77 4.25
N LYS A 163 12.91 -17.71 5.20
CA LYS A 163 11.86 -18.68 5.54
C LYS A 163 10.61 -17.99 6.07
N GLY A 164 9.44 -18.37 5.56
CA GLY A 164 8.14 -17.92 5.98
C GLY A 164 7.29 -17.38 4.83
N ALA A 165 6.05 -16.99 5.14
CA ALA A 165 5.11 -16.47 4.14
C ALA A 165 5.20 -14.95 4.05
N HIS A 166 5.78 -14.43 2.97
CA HIS A 166 5.84 -13.01 2.67
C HIS A 166 4.55 -12.57 1.97
N THR A 167 3.77 -11.70 2.60
CA THR A 167 2.39 -11.36 2.20
C THR A 167 2.24 -9.97 1.59
N GLY A 168 3.29 -9.18 1.61
CA GLY A 168 3.33 -7.85 1.00
C GLY A 168 4.78 -7.44 0.80
N VAL A 169 5.03 -6.53 -0.12
CA VAL A 169 6.39 -6.05 -0.42
C VAL A 169 6.38 -4.57 -0.77
N THR A 170 7.39 -3.84 -0.33
CA THR A 170 7.59 -2.43 -0.64
C THR A 170 9.08 -2.10 -0.75
N PHE A 171 9.43 -1.19 -1.64
CA PHE A 171 10.76 -0.59 -1.70
C PHE A 171 10.80 0.72 -0.91
N SER A 172 11.96 1.03 -0.33
CA SER A 172 12.20 2.40 0.13
C SER A 172 12.18 3.37 -1.06
N PRO A 173 11.82 4.66 -0.86
CA PRO A 173 11.75 5.63 -1.95
C PRO A 173 13.04 5.83 -2.73
N ASP A 174 14.20 5.56 -2.12
CA ASP A 174 15.52 5.60 -2.76
C ASP A 174 15.90 4.30 -3.47
N GLY A 175 15.15 3.19 -3.24
CA GLY A 175 15.38 1.87 -3.80
C GLY A 175 16.50 1.06 -3.13
N ASN A 176 17.05 1.55 -2.01
CA ASN A 176 18.15 0.89 -1.31
C ASN A 176 17.70 -0.27 -0.42
N PHE A 177 16.43 -0.26 -0.03
CA PHE A 177 15.85 -1.28 0.84
C PHE A 177 14.58 -1.86 0.22
N LEU A 178 14.39 -3.15 0.44
CA LEU A 178 13.14 -3.85 0.18
C LEU A 178 12.66 -4.42 1.49
N VAL A 179 11.37 -4.24 1.81
CA VAL A 179 10.77 -4.73 3.05
C VAL A 179 9.50 -5.51 2.72
N THR A 180 9.31 -6.62 3.41
CA THR A 180 8.11 -7.45 3.32
C THR A 180 7.38 -7.50 4.66
N SER A 181 6.05 -7.53 4.62
CA SER A 181 5.23 -8.04 5.71
C SER A 181 5.13 -9.55 5.62
N MET A 182 5.00 -10.20 6.78
CA MET A 182 4.95 -11.65 6.88
C MET A 182 3.69 -12.11 7.61
N GLN A 183 3.27 -13.34 7.33
CA GLN A 183 2.19 -14.00 8.08
C GLN A 183 2.57 -14.23 9.55
N GLU A 184 3.86 -14.33 9.81
CA GLU A 184 4.47 -14.63 11.12
C GLU A 184 4.62 -13.39 12.04
N ASN A 185 3.74 -12.40 11.94
CA ASN A 185 3.76 -11.19 12.77
C ASN A 185 5.14 -10.51 12.83
N ALA A 186 5.77 -10.35 11.70
CA ALA A 186 7.08 -9.71 11.56
C ALA A 186 7.19 -8.97 10.24
N LEU A 187 8.15 -8.06 10.17
CA LEU A 187 8.68 -7.56 8.92
C LEU A 187 10.05 -8.17 8.67
N HIS A 188 10.34 -8.46 7.42
CA HIS A 188 11.67 -8.80 6.97
C HIS A 188 12.12 -7.83 5.90
N GLY A 189 13.41 -7.53 5.85
CA GLY A 189 13.92 -6.58 4.86
C GLY A 189 15.32 -6.95 4.40
N TRP A 190 15.66 -6.43 3.23
CA TRP A 190 16.97 -6.55 2.62
C TRP A 190 17.48 -5.17 2.22
N LYS A 191 18.73 -4.91 2.56
CA LYS A 191 19.49 -3.86 1.92
C LYS A 191 19.98 -4.38 0.59
N LEU A 192 19.70 -3.65 -0.47
CA LEU A 192 20.07 -4.05 -1.82
C LEU A 192 21.36 -3.35 -2.26
N ASP A 193 22.19 -4.06 -2.99
CA ASP A 193 23.18 -3.42 -3.84
C ASP A 193 22.46 -2.84 -5.05
N VAL A 194 22.49 -1.52 -5.18
CA VAL A 194 21.74 -0.81 -6.23
C VAL A 194 22.21 -1.18 -7.63
N LYS A 195 23.46 -1.58 -7.80
CA LYS A 195 24.04 -1.94 -9.12
C LYS A 195 23.65 -3.36 -9.54
N SER A 196 23.83 -4.33 -8.67
CA SER A 196 23.54 -5.74 -8.96
C SER A 196 22.10 -6.14 -8.64
N GLY A 197 21.42 -5.40 -7.76
CA GLY A 197 20.12 -5.78 -7.21
C GLY A 197 20.18 -6.97 -6.25
N THR A 198 21.40 -7.44 -5.91
CA THR A 198 21.60 -8.54 -4.98
C THR A 198 21.49 -8.07 -3.53
N GLU A 199 21.30 -9.02 -2.62
CA GLU A 199 21.30 -8.76 -1.19
C GLU A 199 22.70 -8.32 -0.73
N ALA A 200 22.78 -7.16 -0.06
CA ALA A 200 23.97 -6.75 0.68
C ALA A 200 23.87 -7.10 2.17
N ARG A 201 22.67 -7.10 2.72
CA ARG A 201 22.40 -7.42 4.13
C ARG A 201 20.90 -7.58 4.35
N HIS A 202 20.48 -8.57 5.12
CA HIS A 202 19.11 -8.73 5.56
C HIS A 202 18.88 -8.18 6.97
N MET A 203 17.64 -7.88 7.31
CA MET A 203 17.22 -7.35 8.61
C MET A 203 15.87 -7.92 9.01
N ARG A 204 15.69 -8.18 10.30
CA ARG A 204 14.45 -8.67 10.88
C ARG A 204 13.89 -7.67 11.87
N MET A 205 12.64 -7.32 11.71
CA MET A 205 11.89 -6.40 12.56
C MET A 205 10.76 -7.19 13.22
N THR A 206 10.86 -7.44 14.52
CA THR A 206 9.96 -8.32 15.29
C THR A 206 9.37 -7.60 16.49
N GLY A 207 8.51 -8.30 17.23
CA GLY A 207 7.85 -7.76 18.41
C GLY A 207 6.38 -7.38 18.17
N TYR A 208 5.84 -7.71 17.01
CA TYR A 208 4.44 -7.43 16.70
C TYR A 208 3.52 -8.48 17.34
N PRO A 209 2.48 -8.06 18.09
CA PRO A 209 1.49 -8.98 18.65
C PRO A 209 0.51 -9.51 17.58
N ALA A 210 0.40 -8.83 16.43
CA ALA A 210 -0.46 -9.26 15.32
C ALA A 210 0.21 -9.07 13.95
N LYS A 211 -0.41 -9.62 12.91
CA LYS A 211 0.06 -9.48 11.52
C LYS A 211 0.10 -8.01 11.10
N VAL A 212 1.20 -7.61 10.47
CA VAL A 212 1.34 -6.28 9.87
C VAL A 212 0.58 -6.25 8.53
N LYS A 213 -0.45 -5.41 8.45
CA LYS A 213 -1.31 -5.28 7.26
C LYS A 213 -1.04 -3.99 6.47
N SER A 214 -0.47 -2.98 7.11
CA SER A 214 -0.27 -1.66 6.51
C SER A 214 1.16 -1.19 6.73
N LEU A 215 1.77 -0.68 5.65
CA LEU A 215 3.11 -0.11 5.62
C LEU A 215 3.05 1.26 4.93
N SER A 216 3.79 2.23 5.45
CA SER A 216 3.90 3.54 4.83
C SER A 216 5.29 4.12 5.02
N TRP A 217 5.93 4.54 3.94
CA TRP A 217 7.18 5.27 3.97
C TRP A 217 6.95 6.77 4.17
N SER A 218 7.78 7.42 4.98
CA SER A 218 7.82 8.88 5.03
C SER A 218 8.32 9.44 3.68
N ALA A 219 7.95 10.68 3.37
CA ALA A 219 8.24 11.32 2.09
C ALA A 219 9.73 11.27 1.67
N LYS A 220 10.63 11.36 2.64
CA LYS A 220 12.09 11.29 2.43
C LYS A 220 12.68 9.89 2.62
N GLY A 221 11.86 8.86 2.84
CA GLY A 221 12.31 7.48 3.06
C GLY A 221 13.08 7.25 4.37
N LYS A 222 13.05 8.21 5.29
CA LYS A 222 13.80 8.11 6.57
C LYS A 222 13.13 7.18 7.58
N TRP A 223 11.83 6.96 7.42
CA TRP A 223 10.99 6.21 8.33
C TRP A 223 10.07 5.26 7.56
N LEU A 224 9.87 4.07 8.12
CA LEU A 224 8.83 3.15 7.70
C LEU A 224 7.88 2.92 8.86
N ALA A 225 6.64 3.36 8.71
CA ALA A 225 5.57 3.06 9.66
C ALA A 225 4.89 1.74 9.32
N SER A 226 4.44 1.03 10.35
CA SER A 226 3.72 -0.24 10.23
C SER A 226 2.60 -0.34 11.25
N SER A 227 1.54 -1.07 10.91
CA SER A 227 0.45 -1.48 11.80
C SER A 227 0.79 -2.78 12.55
N GLY A 228 -0.17 -3.39 13.23
CA GLY A 228 -0.04 -4.72 13.85
C GLY A 228 0.36 -4.70 15.33
N ALA A 229 0.30 -3.53 15.98
CA ALA A 229 0.51 -3.35 17.42
C ALA A 229 -0.53 -2.36 17.97
N PRO A 230 -0.68 -2.21 19.30
CA PRO A 230 -1.51 -1.16 19.92
C PRO A 230 -0.96 0.26 19.73
N ALA A 231 -0.06 0.43 18.76
CA ALA A 231 0.58 1.66 18.34
C ALA A 231 0.99 1.52 16.87
N ALA A 232 1.27 2.62 16.19
CA ALA A 232 2.08 2.55 14.97
C ALA A 232 3.54 2.35 15.34
N ILE A 233 4.19 1.35 14.74
CA ILE A 233 5.61 1.06 14.93
C ILE A 233 6.38 1.71 13.78
N VAL A 234 7.31 2.63 14.11
CA VAL A 234 7.99 3.45 13.12
C VAL A 234 9.50 3.17 13.15
N TRP A 235 9.96 2.46 12.13
CA TRP A 235 11.34 2.01 12.00
C TRP A 235 12.22 3.07 11.34
N PRO A 236 13.42 3.38 11.92
CA PRO A 236 14.34 4.35 11.36
C PRO A 236 15.18 3.73 10.24
N PHE A 237 14.98 4.22 9.01
CA PHE A 237 15.75 3.84 7.83
C PHE A 237 16.82 4.88 7.45
N GLN A 238 17.15 5.78 8.39
CA GLN A 238 18.19 6.77 8.18
C GLN A 238 19.58 6.13 8.16
N GLY A 239 20.38 6.53 7.17
CA GLY A 239 21.75 6.05 7.01
C GLY A 239 21.83 4.71 6.24
N LYS A 240 23.06 4.27 6.02
CA LYS A 240 23.35 3.14 5.11
C LYS A 240 22.93 1.77 5.65
N ASP A 241 22.66 1.62 6.95
CA ASP A 241 22.34 0.32 7.56
C ASP A 241 20.85 0.17 7.93
N GLY A 242 20.02 1.15 7.55
CA GLY A 242 18.57 1.11 7.84
C GLY A 242 18.27 1.01 9.34
N PRO A 243 17.31 0.14 9.76
CA PRO A 243 16.91 -0.03 11.15
C PRO A 243 17.87 -0.88 11.99
N MET A 244 18.95 -1.42 11.43
CA MET A 244 19.87 -2.32 12.10
C MET A 244 20.47 -1.68 13.36
N GLY A 245 20.27 -2.33 14.53
CA GLY A 245 20.76 -1.86 15.83
C GLY A 245 20.06 -0.61 16.39
N LYS A 246 18.90 -0.25 15.83
CA LYS A 246 18.11 0.91 16.28
C LYS A 246 16.73 0.43 16.77
N ALA A 247 16.25 1.05 17.86
CA ALA A 247 14.87 0.83 18.32
C ALA A 247 13.89 1.59 17.42
N PRO A 248 12.69 1.04 17.16
CA PRO A 248 11.61 1.79 16.53
C PRO A 248 11.00 2.80 17.50
N LEU A 249 10.24 3.76 16.95
CA LEU A 249 9.34 4.60 17.74
C LEU A 249 7.98 3.89 17.83
N GLU A 250 7.31 4.05 18.97
CA GLU A 250 5.92 3.65 19.17
C GLU A 250 5.08 4.93 19.27
N LEU A 251 4.18 5.14 18.30
CA LEU A 251 3.39 6.37 18.21
C LEU A 251 1.89 6.08 18.31
N GLY A 252 1.17 6.96 18.99
CA GLY A 252 -0.27 6.87 19.14
C GLY A 252 -0.72 5.66 19.95
N THR A 253 0.03 5.25 20.97
CA THR A 253 -0.25 4.05 21.79
C THR A 253 -1.63 4.11 22.44
N ARG A 254 -2.40 3.06 22.25
CA ARG A 254 -3.73 2.86 22.87
C ARG A 254 -3.83 1.47 23.48
N ALA A 255 -4.18 1.42 24.78
CA ALA A 255 -4.31 0.15 25.50
C ALA A 255 -5.31 -0.76 24.80
N ASN A 256 -4.84 -1.92 24.34
CA ASN A 256 -5.64 -2.98 23.71
C ASN A 256 -6.39 -2.60 22.42
N ILE A 257 -6.10 -1.44 21.80
CA ILE A 257 -6.71 -1.01 20.54
C ILE A 257 -5.66 -1.07 19.44
N MET A 258 -5.80 -2.04 18.54
CA MET A 258 -4.80 -2.30 17.49
C MET A 258 -4.83 -1.23 16.39
N ALA A 259 -3.66 -0.71 16.01
CA ALA A 259 -3.49 0.04 14.78
C ALA A 259 -3.62 -0.91 13.58
N THR A 260 -4.51 -0.59 12.66
CA THR A 260 -4.82 -1.39 11.48
C THR A 260 -4.31 -0.77 10.19
N ALA A 261 -4.24 0.55 10.12
CA ALA A 261 -3.75 1.30 8.97
C ALA A 261 -2.81 2.43 9.39
N VAL A 262 -1.80 2.70 8.57
CA VAL A 262 -0.86 3.80 8.75
C VAL A 262 -0.61 4.50 7.43
N LYS A 263 -0.54 5.84 7.44
CA LYS A 263 -0.23 6.62 6.23
C LYS A 263 0.55 7.88 6.59
N PHE A 264 1.78 7.98 6.09
CA PHE A 264 2.56 9.20 6.23
C PHE A 264 1.98 10.33 5.38
N HIS A 265 2.05 11.53 5.92
CA HIS A 265 1.78 12.77 5.21
C HIS A 265 2.74 12.92 4.01
N PRO A 266 2.28 13.47 2.86
CA PRO A 266 3.09 13.50 1.63
C PRO A 266 4.35 14.37 1.69
N ALA A 267 4.44 15.30 2.65
CA ALA A 267 5.58 16.23 2.75
C ALA A 267 6.20 16.29 4.16
N GLU A 268 5.41 16.11 5.21
CA GLU A 268 5.84 16.30 6.59
C GLU A 268 6.01 14.97 7.33
N ASP A 269 6.83 14.96 8.41
CA ASP A 269 6.97 13.80 9.28
C ASP A 269 5.77 13.71 10.26
N ILE A 270 4.56 13.65 9.70
CA ILE A 270 3.28 13.41 10.36
C ILE A 270 2.72 12.07 9.90
N LEU A 271 2.25 11.26 10.82
CA LEU A 271 1.70 9.94 10.57
C LEU A 271 0.21 9.91 10.96
N ALA A 272 -0.66 9.57 10.00
CA ALA A 272 -2.03 9.16 10.29
C ALA A 272 -2.04 7.69 10.71
N ILE A 273 -2.76 7.39 11.80
CA ILE A 273 -2.90 6.05 12.39
C ILE A 273 -4.38 5.75 12.52
N GLY A 274 -4.84 4.75 11.81
CA GLY A 274 -6.19 4.20 11.89
C GLY A 274 -6.23 2.95 12.75
N PHE A 275 -7.26 2.82 13.57
CA PHE A 275 -7.41 1.76 14.58
C PHE A 275 -8.58 0.82 14.26
N ILE A 276 -8.59 -0.31 14.98
CA ILE A 276 -9.60 -1.35 14.83
C ILE A 276 -11.02 -0.88 15.24
N ASP A 277 -11.11 0.12 16.09
CA ASP A 277 -12.37 0.73 16.52
C ASP A 277 -12.84 1.89 15.63
N GLY A 278 -12.14 2.13 14.51
CA GLY A 278 -12.43 3.21 13.57
C GLY A 278 -11.90 4.59 13.97
N MET A 279 -11.18 4.71 15.10
CA MET A 279 -10.53 5.96 15.48
C MET A 279 -9.37 6.29 14.52
N ILE A 280 -9.13 7.59 14.31
CA ILE A 280 -7.97 8.07 13.54
C ILE A 280 -7.24 9.16 14.32
N LEU A 281 -5.93 9.00 14.47
CA LEU A 281 -5.02 9.99 15.03
C LEU A 281 -4.07 10.51 13.95
N ALA A 282 -3.64 11.75 14.08
CA ALA A 282 -2.41 12.24 13.47
C ALA A 282 -1.36 12.43 14.55
N VAL A 283 -0.14 11.96 14.30
CA VAL A 283 0.97 12.08 15.24
C VAL A 283 2.18 12.70 14.54
N ARG A 284 2.73 13.77 15.12
CA ARG A 284 3.95 14.39 14.63
C ARG A 284 5.17 13.70 15.23
N LEU A 285 6.08 13.22 14.38
CA LEU A 285 7.22 12.42 14.84
C LEU A 285 8.20 13.18 15.74
N ALA A 286 8.36 14.48 15.51
CA ALA A 286 9.38 15.29 16.19
C ALA A 286 9.19 15.39 17.72
N ASP A 287 7.94 15.41 18.18
CA ASP A 287 7.58 15.63 19.59
C ASP A 287 6.44 14.71 20.08
N SER A 288 6.04 13.75 19.24
CA SER A 288 4.95 12.80 19.50
C SER A 288 3.61 13.47 19.84
N LYS A 289 3.41 14.73 19.43
CA LYS A 289 2.12 15.40 19.60
C LYS A 289 1.05 14.72 18.76
N GLU A 290 -0.08 14.44 19.41
CA GLU A 290 -1.23 13.78 18.83
C GLU A 290 -2.35 14.78 18.56
N ALA A 291 -3.05 14.58 17.45
CA ALA A 291 -4.32 15.22 17.13
C ALA A 291 -5.35 14.14 16.83
N LEU A 292 -6.52 14.21 17.49
CA LEU A 292 -7.64 13.33 17.19
C LEU A 292 -8.32 13.85 15.91
N LEU A 293 -8.20 13.08 14.82
CA LEU A 293 -8.83 13.40 13.54
C LEU A 293 -10.26 12.86 13.46
N ARG A 294 -10.46 11.66 13.98
CA ARG A 294 -11.78 11.00 14.00
C ARG A 294 -11.96 10.22 15.28
N ARG A 295 -13.13 10.36 15.92
CA ARG A 295 -13.56 9.51 17.04
C ARG A 295 -13.81 8.07 16.58
N PRO A 296 -13.83 7.07 17.49
CA PRO A 296 -14.25 5.72 17.15
C PRO A 296 -15.55 5.70 16.34
N GLY A 297 -15.63 4.81 15.36
CA GLY A 297 -16.75 4.63 14.45
C GLY A 297 -17.02 3.15 14.19
N LYS A 298 -17.58 2.82 13.01
CA LYS A 298 -17.92 1.44 12.66
C LYS A 298 -16.78 0.77 11.90
N GLY A 299 -16.28 -0.35 12.47
CA GLY A 299 -15.29 -1.20 11.84
C GLY A 299 -13.86 -0.66 11.82
N ALA A 300 -12.92 -1.56 11.59
CA ALA A 300 -11.51 -1.24 11.51
C ALA A 300 -11.19 -0.34 10.31
N ILE A 301 -10.29 0.62 10.48
CA ILE A 301 -9.78 1.39 9.35
C ILE A 301 -8.97 0.47 8.43
N THR A 302 -9.37 0.37 7.18
CA THR A 302 -8.73 -0.48 6.15
C THR A 302 -7.70 0.29 5.34
N SER A 303 -8.00 1.54 5.00
CA SER A 303 -7.17 2.37 4.14
C SER A 303 -7.28 3.85 4.50
N MET A 304 -6.19 4.58 4.27
CA MET A 304 -6.15 6.03 4.37
C MET A 304 -5.29 6.60 3.24
N SER A 305 -5.68 7.76 2.73
CA SER A 305 -4.91 8.49 1.71
C SER A 305 -4.93 9.99 2.00
N TRP A 306 -3.80 10.64 1.80
CA TRP A 306 -3.69 12.09 1.87
C TRP A 306 -3.90 12.71 0.49
N SER A 307 -4.56 13.86 0.43
CA SER A 307 -4.51 14.71 -0.75
C SER A 307 -3.07 15.16 -1.00
N LYS A 308 -2.75 15.53 -2.24
CA LYS A 308 -1.39 15.91 -2.65
C LYS A 308 -0.80 17.05 -1.82
N ASN A 309 -1.63 18.00 -1.39
CA ASN A 309 -1.24 19.14 -0.56
C ASN A 309 -1.23 18.83 0.95
N GLY A 310 -1.65 17.62 1.36
CA GLY A 310 -1.70 17.17 2.76
C GLY A 310 -2.82 17.78 3.60
N LYS A 311 -3.73 18.57 3.04
CA LYS A 311 -4.81 19.21 3.79
C LYS A 311 -6.00 18.31 4.07
N LEU A 312 -6.23 17.32 3.20
CA LEU A 312 -7.32 16.37 3.32
C LEU A 312 -6.76 14.97 3.61
N LEU A 313 -7.44 14.24 4.50
CA LEU A 313 -7.21 12.82 4.73
C LEU A 313 -8.51 12.07 4.44
N ALA A 314 -8.53 11.25 3.41
CA ALA A 314 -9.61 10.29 3.19
C ALA A 314 -9.32 9.00 3.95
N PHE A 315 -10.38 8.38 4.48
CA PHE A 315 -10.30 7.11 5.20
C PHE A 315 -11.44 6.18 4.80
N ALA A 316 -11.19 4.90 4.91
CA ALA A 316 -12.16 3.84 4.66
C ALA A 316 -12.11 2.79 5.77
N SER A 317 -13.24 2.14 6.05
CA SER A 317 -13.36 1.07 7.02
C SER A 317 -13.88 -0.23 6.41
N GLU A 318 -13.69 -1.32 7.14
CA GLU A 318 -14.22 -2.63 6.76
C GLU A 318 -15.76 -2.71 6.78
N ALA A 319 -16.40 -1.78 7.48
CA ALA A 319 -17.87 -1.71 7.61
C ALA A 319 -18.50 -0.65 6.69
N GLY A 320 -17.72 -0.05 5.76
CA GLY A 320 -18.22 1.00 4.86
C GLY A 320 -18.30 2.39 5.47
N ASP A 321 -17.94 2.56 6.74
CA ASP A 321 -17.91 3.87 7.40
C ASP A 321 -16.65 4.63 6.93
N CYS A 322 -16.85 5.54 5.98
CA CYS A 322 -15.82 6.24 5.23
C CYS A 322 -15.94 7.75 5.38
N GLY A 323 -15.02 8.49 4.85
CA GLY A 323 -15.12 9.95 4.79
C GLY A 323 -13.82 10.65 4.46
N VAL A 324 -13.92 11.99 4.51
CA VAL A 324 -12.79 12.91 4.32
C VAL A 324 -12.68 13.84 5.52
N VAL A 325 -11.47 13.90 6.08
CA VAL A 325 -11.13 14.82 7.18
C VAL A 325 -10.41 16.03 6.58
N ASP A 326 -10.94 17.22 6.78
CA ASP A 326 -10.25 18.47 6.46
C ASP A 326 -9.44 18.89 7.70
N ILE A 327 -8.11 18.91 7.55
CA ILE A 327 -7.17 19.23 8.64
C ILE A 327 -6.92 20.74 8.72
N ALA A 328 -7.20 21.47 7.64
CA ALA A 328 -7.03 22.93 7.58
C ALA A 328 -8.28 23.71 8.05
N ALA A 329 -9.40 23.03 8.26
CA ALA A 329 -10.61 23.67 8.80
C ALA A 329 -10.42 23.90 10.32
N ASP A 330 -10.57 25.16 10.76
CA ASP A 330 -10.51 25.63 12.16
C ASP A 330 -11.67 25.06 13.02
#